data_4b858fa51d7f8eaf02a27b965199467f
#
_entry.id   4b858fa51d7f8eaf02a27b965199467f
#
_cell.length_a   1.000
_cell.length_b   1.000
_cell.length_c   1.000
_cell.angle_alpha   90.00
_cell.angle_beta   90.00
_cell.angle_gamma   90.00
#
_symmetry.space_group_name_H-M   'P 1'
#
loop_
_entity.id
_entity.type
_entity.pdbx_description
1 polymer ?
#
loop_
_entity_poly.entity_id
_entity_poly.type
_entity_poly.pdbx_seq_one_letter_code
_entity_poly.pdbx_strand_id
1 'polypeptide(L)'
;MTTYTRKVSAMRAAVHDTFGGPEVLRIEDRPTGARSPRELLARVVAASVNSADSRIRGRRFPRGFGGVAPLMFGVRLPRIPVLGGSFSGVVEAVGADVTGVAPDNVVAGTTGMAMGAHAEFVAVRADRVVSVPEGVSHDDAAGVIFGGLTALWF
;
A
#
# COMPACT_ATOMS: atom_id res chain seq x y z
N MET A 1 -25.73 5.00 -17.53
CA MET A 1 -24.30 5.30 -17.49
C MET A 1 -23.60 4.05 -16.93
N THR A 2 -23.03 3.21 -17.79
CA THR A 2 -22.54 1.89 -17.41
C THR A 2 -21.16 2.05 -16.78
N THR A 3 -21.07 1.87 -15.48
CA THR A 3 -19.79 1.84 -14.75
C THR A 3 -19.05 0.59 -15.18
N TYR A 4 -18.06 0.75 -16.06
CA TYR A 4 -17.19 -0.34 -16.51
C TYR A 4 -16.24 -0.73 -15.36
N THR A 5 -16.70 -1.62 -14.51
CA THR A 5 -15.87 -2.19 -13.46
C THR A 5 -14.99 -3.28 -14.09
N ARG A 6 -13.80 -2.93 -14.54
CA ARG A 6 -12.79 -3.89 -14.93
C ARG A 6 -12.47 -4.75 -13.70
N LYS A 7 -12.94 -5.98 -13.71
CA LYS A 7 -12.70 -6.94 -12.63
C LYS A 7 -11.27 -7.46 -12.77
N VAL A 8 -10.31 -6.76 -12.20
CA VAL A 8 -8.95 -7.29 -12.06
C VAL A 8 -9.05 -8.43 -11.06
N SER A 9 -8.88 -9.67 -11.51
CA SER A 9 -9.06 -10.86 -10.67
C SER A 9 -7.79 -11.32 -9.99
N ALA A 10 -6.63 -11.03 -10.57
CA ALA A 10 -5.32 -11.37 -10.05
C ALA A 10 -4.31 -10.25 -10.34
N MET A 11 -3.31 -10.11 -9.50
CA MET A 11 -2.21 -9.14 -9.59
C MET A 11 -0.93 -9.78 -9.08
N ARG A 12 0.21 -9.36 -9.61
CA ARG A 12 1.50 -9.73 -9.04
C ARG A 12 1.78 -8.90 -7.79
N ALA A 13 2.33 -9.53 -6.76
CA ALA A 13 2.71 -8.89 -5.53
C ALA A 13 4.04 -9.44 -4.99
N ALA A 14 4.81 -8.58 -4.32
CA ALA A 14 5.98 -9.01 -3.56
C ALA A 14 5.51 -9.52 -2.19
N VAL A 15 5.66 -10.82 -1.98
CA VAL A 15 5.07 -11.55 -0.84
C VAL A 15 6.16 -12.09 0.06
N HIS A 16 5.91 -12.13 1.36
CA HIS A 16 6.68 -12.90 2.34
C HIS A 16 5.75 -13.70 3.23
N ASP A 17 5.93 -15.01 3.30
CA ASP A 17 5.14 -15.90 4.18
C ASP A 17 5.90 -16.30 5.44
N THR A 18 7.16 -15.91 5.54
CA THR A 18 8.01 -16.08 6.71
C THR A 18 8.71 -14.78 7.06
N PHE A 19 9.07 -14.61 8.31
CA PHE A 19 9.92 -13.49 8.73
C PHE A 19 11.37 -13.79 8.36
N GLY A 20 12.10 -12.76 7.89
CA GLY A 20 13.50 -12.91 7.48
C GLY A 20 14.08 -11.66 6.83
N GLY A 21 15.22 -11.84 6.19
CA GLY A 21 15.87 -10.83 5.36
C GLY A 21 15.21 -10.71 3.97
N PRO A 22 15.86 -10.02 3.02
CA PRO A 22 15.31 -9.85 1.66
C PRO A 22 15.05 -11.17 0.93
N GLU A 23 15.75 -12.21 1.28
CA GLU A 23 15.68 -13.55 0.67
C GLU A 23 14.32 -14.23 0.83
N VAL A 24 13.49 -13.78 1.76
CA VAL A 24 12.14 -14.34 1.95
C VAL A 24 11.11 -13.74 1.00
N LEU A 25 11.48 -12.70 0.24
CA LEU A 25 10.58 -12.06 -0.72
C LEU A 25 10.52 -12.87 -2.01
N ARG A 26 9.32 -13.03 -2.53
CA ARG A 26 9.07 -13.63 -3.84
C ARG A 26 7.90 -12.93 -4.53
N ILE A 27 7.84 -13.02 -5.86
CA ILE A 27 6.71 -12.49 -6.63
C ILE A 27 5.70 -13.61 -6.81
N GLU A 28 4.47 -13.34 -6.45
CA GLU A 28 3.34 -14.25 -6.58
C GLU A 28 2.10 -13.57 -7.14
N ASP A 29 1.25 -14.36 -7.79
CA ASP A 29 -0.10 -13.92 -8.14
C ASP A 29 -1.00 -13.97 -6.91
N ARG A 30 -1.64 -12.84 -6.63
CA ARG A 30 -2.60 -12.68 -5.53
C ARG A 30 -3.92 -12.12 -6.06
N PRO A 31 -5.05 -12.48 -5.45
CA PRO A 31 -6.30 -11.84 -5.82
C PRO A 31 -6.23 -10.34 -5.47
N THR A 32 -6.76 -9.50 -6.33
CA THR A 32 -7.02 -8.10 -5.96
C THR A 32 -8.07 -8.09 -4.87
N GLY A 33 -7.76 -7.45 -3.74
CA GLY A 33 -8.67 -7.38 -2.59
C GLY A 33 -10.03 -6.80 -2.95
N ALA A 34 -11.06 -7.23 -2.22
CA ALA A 34 -12.36 -6.59 -2.28
C ALA A 34 -12.26 -5.15 -1.78
N ARG A 35 -12.94 -4.23 -2.45
CA ARG A 35 -13.03 -2.82 -2.05
C ARG A 35 -14.25 -2.60 -1.18
N SER A 36 -14.09 -1.81 -0.13
CA SER A 36 -15.23 -1.24 0.56
C SER A 36 -15.84 -0.06 -0.24
N PRO A 37 -17.08 0.36 0.06
CA PRO A 37 -17.68 1.51 -0.61
C PRO A 37 -16.86 2.81 -0.54
N ARG A 38 -15.99 2.95 0.48
CA ARG A 38 -15.14 4.14 0.71
C ARG A 38 -13.70 3.99 0.20
N GLU A 39 -13.40 2.91 -0.50
CA GLU A 39 -12.06 2.64 -1.03
C GLU A 39 -12.01 2.83 -2.53
N LEU A 40 -10.85 3.21 -3.01
CA LEU A 40 -10.48 3.16 -4.42
C LEU A 40 -9.49 2.03 -4.67
N LEU A 41 -9.42 1.56 -5.90
CA LEU A 41 -8.37 0.69 -6.41
C LEU A 41 -7.41 1.53 -7.23
N ALA A 42 -6.16 1.60 -6.83
CA ALA A 42 -5.11 2.24 -7.60
C ALA A 42 -4.21 1.18 -8.23
N ARG A 43 -3.89 1.37 -9.50
CA ARG A 43 -2.80 0.69 -10.18
C ARG A 43 -1.50 1.38 -9.77
N VAL A 44 -0.66 0.67 -9.04
CA VAL A 44 0.58 1.20 -8.48
C VAL A 44 1.60 1.38 -9.61
N VAL A 45 2.19 2.57 -9.69
CA VAL A 45 3.29 2.90 -10.60
C VAL A 45 4.61 2.92 -9.83
N ALA A 46 4.59 3.50 -8.62
CA ALA A 46 5.73 3.52 -7.72
C ALA A 46 5.30 3.26 -6.28
N ALA A 47 6.09 2.53 -5.53
CA ALA A 47 5.90 2.32 -4.10
C ALA A 47 7.22 2.48 -3.36
N SER A 48 7.21 3.16 -2.22
CA SER A 48 8.41 3.31 -1.42
C SER A 48 8.70 2.07 -0.59
N VAL A 49 9.99 1.75 -0.45
CA VAL A 49 10.48 0.77 0.52
C VAL A 49 11.17 1.54 1.65
N ASN A 50 10.69 1.38 2.86
CA ASN A 50 11.19 2.13 4.00
C ASN A 50 11.60 1.23 5.19
N SER A 51 12.06 1.85 6.27
CA SER A 51 12.52 1.12 7.46
C SER A 51 11.41 0.31 8.14
N ALA A 52 10.14 0.72 8.03
CA ALA A 52 9.03 -0.03 8.60
C ALA A 52 8.84 -1.37 7.87
N ASP A 53 8.89 -1.39 6.53
CA ASP A 53 8.81 -2.61 5.73
C ASP A 53 9.91 -3.61 6.14
N SER A 54 11.16 -3.13 6.23
CA SER A 54 12.30 -3.96 6.64
C SER A 54 12.15 -4.50 8.07
N ARG A 55 11.64 -3.68 9.00
CA ARG A 55 11.46 -4.09 10.40
C ARG A 55 10.32 -5.09 10.55
N ILE A 56 9.20 -4.89 9.87
CA ILE A 56 8.06 -5.80 9.89
C ILE A 56 8.47 -7.14 9.30
N ARG A 57 9.07 -7.15 8.09
CA ARG A 57 9.55 -8.37 7.45
C ARG A 57 10.56 -9.13 8.31
N GLY A 58 11.54 -8.40 8.88
CA GLY A 58 12.59 -8.98 9.71
C GLY A 58 12.19 -9.23 11.17
N ARG A 59 10.94 -8.89 11.56
CA ARG A 59 10.45 -8.95 12.94
C ARG A 59 11.37 -8.24 13.94
N ARG A 60 11.94 -7.10 13.53
CA ARG A 60 12.89 -6.29 14.31
C ARG A 60 12.21 -5.03 14.83
N PHE A 61 11.50 -5.14 15.94
CA PHE A 61 10.78 -4.03 16.54
C PHE A 61 11.60 -3.31 17.62
N PRO A 62 11.41 -1.99 17.81
CA PRO A 62 12.06 -1.26 18.90
C PRO A 62 11.71 -1.82 20.28
N ARG A 63 12.56 -1.55 21.28
CA ARG A 63 12.29 -1.89 22.68
C ARG A 63 10.96 -1.27 23.11
N GLY A 64 10.12 -2.06 23.80
CA GLY A 64 8.77 -1.66 24.22
C GLY A 64 7.65 -2.13 23.26
N PHE A 65 7.92 -2.39 21.99
CA PHE A 65 6.93 -2.92 21.04
C PHE A 65 6.81 -4.44 21.02
N GLY A 66 7.69 -5.15 21.73
CA GLY A 66 7.78 -6.62 21.69
C GLY A 66 6.51 -7.37 22.08
N GLY A 67 5.64 -6.78 22.91
CA GLY A 67 4.36 -7.38 23.31
C GLY A 67 3.22 -7.16 22.31
N VAL A 68 3.17 -5.98 21.68
CA VAL A 68 2.07 -5.57 20.79
C VAL A 68 2.34 -5.96 19.33
N ALA A 69 3.58 -5.86 18.88
CA ALA A 69 3.95 -6.13 17.51
C ALA A 69 3.61 -7.56 17.02
N PRO A 70 3.82 -8.64 17.82
CA PRO A 70 3.39 -9.98 17.44
C PRO A 70 1.87 -10.09 17.23
N LEU A 71 1.08 -9.38 18.03
CA LEU A 71 -0.37 -9.37 17.89
C LEU A 71 -0.81 -8.71 16.57
N MET A 72 -0.12 -7.65 16.14
CA MET A 72 -0.42 -6.91 14.91
C MET A 72 0.11 -7.61 13.67
N PHE A 73 1.37 -8.02 13.68
CA PHE A 73 2.09 -8.51 12.50
C PHE A 73 2.23 -10.02 12.42
N GLY A 74 1.87 -10.73 13.47
CA GLY A 74 1.96 -12.18 13.55
C GLY A 74 3.05 -12.68 14.52
N VAL A 75 2.82 -13.85 15.11
CA VAL A 75 3.73 -14.48 16.10
C VAL A 75 4.75 -15.37 15.39
N ARG A 76 4.30 -16.32 14.60
CA ARG A 76 5.13 -17.30 13.88
C ARG A 76 5.18 -17.05 12.39
N LEU A 77 4.06 -16.65 11.81
CA LEU A 77 3.91 -16.32 10.40
C LEU A 77 3.43 -14.88 10.26
N PRO A 78 3.81 -14.18 9.20
CA PRO A 78 3.30 -12.84 8.91
C PRO A 78 1.79 -12.84 8.69
N ARG A 79 1.10 -11.88 9.33
CA ARG A 79 -0.32 -11.62 9.06
C ARG A 79 -0.54 -10.75 7.83
N ILE A 80 0.49 -9.97 7.48
CA ILE A 80 0.48 -9.04 6.34
C ILE A 80 1.54 -9.54 5.36
N PRO A 81 1.17 -10.38 4.40
CA PRO A 81 2.14 -10.98 3.48
C PRO A 81 2.65 -10.00 2.42
N VAL A 82 1.92 -8.94 2.09
CA VAL A 82 2.32 -7.88 1.15
C VAL A 82 2.56 -6.60 1.91
N LEU A 83 3.77 -6.09 1.88
CA LEU A 83 4.16 -4.85 2.54
C LEU A 83 3.93 -3.63 1.64
N GLY A 84 4.48 -2.49 2.00
CA GLY A 84 4.37 -1.22 1.28
C GLY A 84 3.32 -0.31 1.90
N GLY A 85 3.80 0.74 2.58
CA GLY A 85 2.97 1.71 3.29
C GLY A 85 2.65 2.96 2.48
N SER A 86 3.40 3.23 1.40
CA SER A 86 3.26 4.44 0.59
C SER A 86 3.40 4.12 -0.89
N PHE A 87 2.61 4.80 -1.71
CA PHE A 87 2.57 4.57 -3.15
C PHE A 87 2.20 5.83 -3.93
N SER A 88 2.45 5.81 -5.23
CA SER A 88 1.81 6.65 -6.23
C SER A 88 1.34 5.79 -7.39
N GLY A 89 0.21 6.15 -7.99
CA GLY A 89 -0.41 5.35 -9.03
C GLY A 89 -1.58 6.05 -9.70
N VAL A 90 -2.28 5.30 -10.53
CA VAL A 90 -3.46 5.75 -11.27
C VAL A 90 -4.69 5.04 -10.73
N VAL A 91 -5.74 5.78 -10.47
CA VAL A 91 -7.01 5.23 -10.00
C VAL A 91 -7.65 4.39 -11.11
N GLU A 92 -7.86 3.10 -10.83
CA GLU A 92 -8.51 2.16 -11.76
C GLU A 92 -10.03 2.12 -11.54
N ALA A 93 -10.45 2.20 -10.29
CA ALA A 93 -11.88 2.20 -9.94
C ALA A 93 -12.10 2.78 -8.54
N VAL A 94 -13.32 3.27 -8.29
CA VAL A 94 -13.73 3.85 -7.02
C VAL A 94 -14.92 3.11 -6.43
N GLY A 95 -15.03 3.11 -5.10
CA GLY A 95 -16.20 2.62 -4.37
C GLY A 95 -17.37 3.61 -4.48
N ALA A 96 -18.58 3.14 -4.13
CA ALA A 96 -19.81 3.90 -4.32
C ALA A 96 -19.88 5.21 -3.50
N ASP A 97 -19.20 5.25 -2.34
CA ASP A 97 -19.19 6.39 -1.43
C ASP A 97 -17.94 7.30 -1.64
N VAL A 98 -17.10 7.03 -2.64
CA VAL A 98 -15.92 7.84 -2.92
C VAL A 98 -16.34 9.09 -3.68
N THR A 99 -15.90 10.25 -3.17
CA THR A 99 -16.08 11.56 -3.80
C THR A 99 -14.72 12.26 -3.96
N GLY A 100 -14.62 13.18 -4.91
CA GLY A 100 -13.42 13.99 -5.14
C GLY A 100 -12.28 13.30 -5.87
N VAL A 101 -12.42 11.99 -6.14
CA VAL A 101 -11.44 11.19 -6.91
C VAL A 101 -12.19 10.34 -7.92
N ALA A 102 -11.68 10.23 -9.13
CA ALA A 102 -12.28 9.46 -10.22
C ALA A 102 -11.25 8.52 -10.87
N PRO A 103 -11.70 7.51 -11.63
CA PRO A 103 -10.82 6.74 -12.50
C PRO A 103 -9.92 7.65 -13.35
N ASP A 104 -8.71 7.16 -13.64
CA ASP A 104 -7.65 7.87 -14.37
C ASP A 104 -6.98 9.03 -13.62
N ASN A 105 -7.45 9.41 -12.43
CA ASN A 105 -6.72 10.39 -11.63
C ASN A 105 -5.38 9.82 -11.15
N VAL A 106 -4.34 10.65 -11.21
CA VAL A 106 -3.02 10.35 -10.65
C VAL A 106 -3.02 10.71 -9.17
N VAL A 107 -2.73 9.74 -8.32
CA VAL A 107 -2.77 9.90 -6.86
C VAL A 107 -1.51 9.36 -6.20
N ALA A 108 -1.20 9.94 -5.05
CA ALA A 108 -0.24 9.38 -4.10
C ALA A 108 -0.88 9.26 -2.72
N GLY A 109 -0.44 8.29 -1.91
CA GLY A 109 -1.07 8.10 -0.62
C GLY A 109 -0.41 7.05 0.25
N THR A 110 -1.03 6.83 1.41
CA THR A 110 -0.59 5.85 2.38
C THR A 110 -1.65 4.79 2.64
N THR A 111 -1.23 3.54 2.69
CA THR A 111 -2.08 2.42 3.10
C THR A 111 -2.15 2.29 4.63
N GLY A 112 -1.32 3.04 5.35
CA GLY A 112 -1.18 2.94 6.79
C GLY A 112 -0.78 1.53 7.23
N MET A 113 -1.42 1.02 8.28
CA MET A 113 -1.13 -0.31 8.82
C MET A 113 -1.68 -1.48 7.98
N ALA A 114 -2.55 -1.20 7.01
CA ALA A 114 -3.04 -2.23 6.10
C ALA A 114 -1.96 -2.74 5.15
N MET A 115 -0.95 -1.92 4.86
CA MET A 115 0.11 -2.20 3.90
C MET A 115 -0.44 -2.55 2.50
N GLY A 116 0.30 -3.29 1.67
CA GLY A 116 -0.21 -3.85 0.42
C GLY A 116 0.24 -3.12 -0.85
N ALA A 117 1.02 -2.03 -0.74
CA ALA A 117 1.44 -1.26 -1.91
C ALA A 117 2.57 -1.91 -2.72
N HIS A 118 3.25 -2.96 -2.20
CA HIS A 118 4.22 -3.73 -2.98
C HIS A 118 3.52 -4.76 -3.88
N ALA A 119 2.56 -4.29 -4.68
CA ALA A 119 1.77 -5.06 -5.63
C ALA A 119 1.37 -4.18 -6.82
N GLU A 120 0.88 -4.81 -7.91
CA GLU A 120 0.42 -4.05 -9.09
C GLU A 120 -0.82 -3.19 -8.81
N PHE A 121 -1.65 -3.59 -7.84
CA PHE A 121 -2.83 -2.83 -7.41
C PHE A 121 -2.91 -2.76 -5.89
N VAL A 122 -3.46 -1.67 -5.40
CA VAL A 122 -3.72 -1.48 -3.97
C VAL A 122 -5.12 -0.90 -3.76
N ALA A 123 -5.87 -1.49 -2.83
CA ALA A 123 -7.11 -0.92 -2.35
C ALA A 123 -6.81 0.00 -1.16
N VAL A 124 -7.28 1.23 -1.21
CA VAL A 124 -7.00 2.24 -0.18
C VAL A 124 -8.20 3.15 0.01
N ARG A 125 -8.42 3.62 1.23
CA ARG A 125 -9.47 4.60 1.53
C ARG A 125 -9.20 5.92 0.78
N ALA A 126 -10.23 6.51 0.22
CA ALA A 126 -10.12 7.74 -0.55
C ALA A 126 -9.61 8.94 0.27
N ASP A 127 -9.83 8.94 1.59
CA ASP A 127 -9.33 9.98 2.51
C ASP A 127 -7.83 9.87 2.83
N ARG A 128 -7.14 8.87 2.28
CA ARG A 128 -5.70 8.63 2.46
C ARG A 128 -4.87 8.85 1.21
N VAL A 129 -5.48 9.42 0.19
CA VAL A 129 -4.80 9.78 -1.04
C VAL A 129 -4.96 11.26 -1.34
N VAL A 130 -4.00 11.80 -2.08
CA VAL A 130 -4.01 13.15 -2.62
C VAL A 130 -3.70 13.09 -4.10
N SER A 131 -4.22 14.05 -4.87
CA SER A 131 -3.83 14.20 -6.27
C SER A 131 -2.35 14.58 -6.37
N VAL A 132 -1.64 13.96 -7.30
CA VAL A 132 -0.26 14.32 -7.60
C VAL A 132 -0.26 15.58 -8.46
N PRO A 133 0.47 16.64 -8.07
CA PRO A 133 0.58 17.85 -8.89
C PRO A 133 1.22 17.57 -10.24
N GLU A 134 0.87 18.38 -11.25
CA GLU A 134 1.50 18.31 -12.56
C GLU A 134 3.01 18.55 -12.46
N GLY A 135 3.79 17.76 -13.20
CA GLY A 135 5.26 17.84 -13.19
C GLY A 135 5.94 17.05 -12.06
N VAL A 136 5.18 16.49 -11.10
CA VAL A 136 5.75 15.61 -10.06
C VAL A 136 5.75 14.16 -10.55
N SER A 137 6.90 13.50 -10.48
CA SER A 137 7.03 12.09 -10.87
C SER A 137 6.34 11.17 -9.86
N HIS A 138 5.94 9.97 -10.29
CA HIS A 138 5.41 8.95 -9.38
C HIS A 138 6.42 8.54 -8.31
N ASP A 139 7.70 8.49 -8.66
CA ASP A 139 8.78 8.13 -7.73
C ASP A 139 8.92 9.17 -6.62
N ASP A 140 8.94 10.46 -6.97
CA ASP A 140 8.99 11.54 -5.99
C ASP A 140 7.73 11.56 -5.12
N ALA A 141 6.56 11.42 -5.74
CA ALA A 141 5.29 11.40 -5.03
C ALA A 141 5.21 10.23 -4.02
N ALA A 142 5.61 9.02 -4.42
CA ALA A 142 5.63 7.87 -3.51
C ALA A 142 6.69 8.03 -2.41
N GLY A 143 7.87 8.58 -2.74
CA GLY A 143 8.98 8.77 -1.82
C GLY A 143 8.68 9.78 -0.71
N VAL A 144 8.01 10.88 -1.05
CA VAL A 144 7.74 11.97 -0.10
C VAL A 144 6.66 11.62 0.92
N ILE A 145 5.74 10.70 0.62
CA ILE A 145 4.60 10.40 1.53
C ILE A 145 5.08 10.01 2.92
N PHE A 146 5.95 9.03 3.06
CA PHE A 146 6.42 8.62 4.39
C PHE A 146 7.41 9.61 5.00
N GLY A 147 8.45 9.98 4.26
CA GLY A 147 9.51 10.86 4.76
C GLY A 147 9.02 12.30 4.96
N GLY A 148 8.26 12.84 4.02
CA GLY A 148 7.74 14.20 4.08
C GLY A 148 6.72 14.40 5.20
N LEU A 149 5.77 13.47 5.38
CA LEU A 149 4.83 13.52 6.51
C LEU A 149 5.56 13.42 7.84
N THR A 150 6.58 12.56 7.95
CA THR A 150 7.40 12.46 9.17
C THR A 150 8.13 13.78 9.46
N ALA A 151 8.74 14.39 8.45
CA ALA A 151 9.46 15.65 8.61
C ALA A 151 8.56 16.85 8.97
N LEU A 152 7.28 16.82 8.57
CA LEU A 152 6.30 17.85 8.92
C LEU A 152 5.82 17.76 10.38
N TRP A 153 5.97 16.60 11.02
CA TRP A 153 5.53 16.37 12.40
C TRP A 153 6.64 16.61 13.43
N PHE A 154 7.89 16.71 13.02
CA PHE A 154 9.08 16.95 13.87
C PHE A 154 9.80 18.23 13.51
#